data_287cd8cf265f5c2be0b98a3c8ef73e8b
#
_entry.id   287cd8cf265f5c2be0b98a3c8ef73e8b
#
_cell.length_a   1.000
_cell.length_b   1.000
_cell.length_c   1.000
_cell.angle_alpha   90.00
_cell.angle_beta   90.00
_cell.angle_gamma   90.00
#
_symmetry.space_group_name_H-M   'P 1'
#
loop_
_entity.id
_entity.type
_entity.pdbx_description
1 polymer ?
#
loop_
_entity_poly.entity_id
_entity_poly.type
_entity_poly.pdbx_seq_one_letter_code
_entity_poly.pdbx_strand_id
1 'polypeptide(L)'
;MLAALPPQAESSTDYLQGIIDGLCELSLKDPLTGLGNRRHFIAVLERTIDNVARSGDPALLLMLDIDHFKKINDTHGHQTGDRVLQAIAHAIARCVRPMDTVARYGGEEFAVVLPNCHSLYGTTVAERIRATIEALSITVAPNLALQVTVSVGGAFAPEWVRSTASLWTERADIQLYKAKAEGRNRVFLDQQQEIYVSAEEKNLLFGHLALGDPAWIESIPGELPSTAAASEMQRVN
;
A
#
# COMPACT_ATOMS: atom_id res chain seq x y z
N MET A 1 25.41 -6.53 -12.39
CA MET A 1 26.12 -7.26 -11.34
C MET A 1 25.62 -8.70 -11.40
N LEU A 2 26.44 -9.64 -11.93
CA LEU A 2 26.07 -11.05 -11.94
C LEU A 2 25.95 -11.52 -10.50
N ALA A 3 24.81 -12.07 -10.13
CA ALA A 3 24.64 -12.70 -8.83
C ALA A 3 25.72 -13.79 -8.70
N ALA A 4 26.54 -13.72 -7.66
CA ALA A 4 27.51 -14.75 -7.40
C ALA A 4 26.78 -16.09 -7.19
N LEU A 5 27.24 -17.14 -7.89
CA LEU A 5 26.74 -18.48 -7.65
C LEU A 5 26.92 -18.82 -6.15
N PRO A 6 25.94 -19.45 -5.51
CA PRO A 6 26.06 -19.84 -4.12
C PRO A 6 27.28 -20.76 -3.92
N PRO A 7 27.96 -20.70 -2.76
CA PRO A 7 29.07 -21.61 -2.46
C PRO A 7 28.58 -23.05 -2.55
N GLN A 8 29.49 -23.99 -2.94
CA GLN A 8 29.15 -25.43 -3.04
C GLN A 8 28.49 -25.89 -1.74
N ALA A 9 27.17 -26.18 -1.80
CA ALA A 9 26.40 -26.63 -0.67
C ALA A 9 26.74 -28.10 -0.38
N GLU A 10 26.58 -28.55 0.86
CA GLU A 10 26.86 -29.91 1.31
C GLU A 10 26.00 -30.98 0.61
N SER A 11 24.90 -30.58 -0.06
CA SER A 11 24.11 -31.46 -0.92
C SER A 11 23.80 -30.82 -2.28
N SER A 12 23.70 -31.63 -3.33
CA SER A 12 23.30 -31.18 -4.67
C SER A 12 21.91 -30.55 -4.68
N THR A 13 21.04 -30.95 -3.76
CA THR A 13 19.68 -30.43 -3.62
C THR A 13 19.68 -29.00 -3.11
N ASP A 14 20.50 -28.69 -2.09
CA ASP A 14 20.59 -27.34 -1.53
C ASP A 14 21.22 -26.36 -2.54
N TYR A 15 22.18 -26.84 -3.33
CA TYR A 15 22.78 -26.06 -4.42
C TYR A 15 21.75 -25.71 -5.49
N LEU A 16 20.95 -26.70 -5.94
CA LEU A 16 19.89 -26.49 -6.92
C LEU A 16 18.81 -25.58 -6.37
N GLN A 17 18.41 -25.74 -5.11
CA GLN A 17 17.45 -24.87 -4.46
C GLN A 17 17.97 -23.43 -4.41
N GLY A 18 19.22 -23.21 -4.04
CA GLY A 18 19.85 -21.88 -4.05
C GLY A 18 19.88 -21.21 -5.43
N ILE A 19 20.09 -22.01 -6.50
CA ILE A 19 20.00 -21.52 -7.89
C ILE A 19 18.57 -21.13 -8.22
N ILE A 20 17.59 -21.96 -7.91
CA ILE A 20 16.18 -21.71 -8.17
C ILE A 20 15.73 -20.45 -7.43
N ASP A 21 16.06 -20.32 -6.16
CA ASP A 21 15.72 -19.16 -5.35
C ASP A 21 16.36 -17.85 -5.91
N GLY A 22 17.63 -17.93 -6.31
CA GLY A 22 18.33 -16.81 -6.97
C GLY A 22 17.70 -16.42 -8.32
N LEU A 23 17.29 -17.39 -9.13
CA LEU A 23 16.57 -17.14 -10.39
C LEU A 23 15.19 -16.56 -10.15
N CYS A 24 14.48 -17.02 -9.13
CA CYS A 24 13.19 -16.47 -8.72
C CYS A 24 13.34 -15.01 -8.27
N GLU A 25 14.34 -14.70 -7.44
CA GLU A 25 14.62 -13.32 -7.02
C GLU A 25 14.92 -12.41 -8.21
N LEU A 26 15.77 -12.84 -9.14
CA LEU A 26 16.07 -12.08 -10.37
C LEU A 26 14.82 -11.88 -11.24
N SER A 27 13.92 -12.87 -11.28
CA SER A 27 12.66 -12.78 -12.03
C SER A 27 11.62 -11.84 -11.42
N LEU A 28 11.77 -11.45 -10.13
CA LEU A 28 10.82 -10.60 -9.40
C LEU A 28 11.28 -9.15 -9.23
N LYS A 29 12.51 -8.81 -9.68
CA LYS A 29 13.06 -7.46 -9.59
C LYS A 29 13.10 -6.76 -10.95
N ASP A 30 12.97 -5.43 -10.92
CA ASP A 30 13.24 -4.56 -12.06
C ASP A 30 14.77 -4.32 -12.17
N PRO A 31 15.40 -4.65 -13.30
CA PRO A 31 16.85 -4.61 -13.42
C PRO A 31 17.44 -3.19 -13.38
N LEU A 32 16.65 -2.16 -13.71
CA LEU A 32 17.12 -0.78 -13.70
C LEU A 32 17.10 -0.19 -12.29
N THR A 33 16.02 -0.42 -11.56
CA THR A 33 15.76 0.25 -10.27
C THR A 33 16.07 -0.62 -9.06
N GLY A 34 16.15 -1.95 -9.24
CA GLY A 34 16.29 -2.93 -8.14
C GLY A 34 15.03 -3.14 -7.30
N LEU A 35 13.96 -2.41 -7.58
CA LEU A 35 12.66 -2.59 -6.93
C LEU A 35 11.96 -3.87 -7.39
N GLY A 36 10.85 -4.22 -6.78
CA GLY A 36 9.96 -5.22 -7.32
C GLY A 36 9.52 -4.86 -8.75
N ASN A 37 9.35 -5.86 -9.61
CA ASN A 37 8.76 -5.65 -10.92
C ASN A 37 7.23 -5.84 -10.87
N ARG A 38 6.54 -5.65 -12.00
CA ARG A 38 5.09 -5.81 -12.09
C ARG A 38 4.59 -7.19 -11.62
N ARG A 39 5.36 -8.26 -11.89
CA ARG A 39 4.99 -9.63 -11.47
C ARG A 39 5.03 -9.73 -9.94
N HIS A 40 6.08 -9.23 -9.32
CA HIS A 40 6.20 -9.19 -7.86
C HIS A 40 5.06 -8.38 -7.24
N PHE A 41 4.78 -7.20 -7.79
CA PHE A 41 3.68 -6.34 -7.34
C PHE A 41 2.33 -7.08 -7.33
N ILE A 42 1.96 -7.74 -8.44
CA ILE A 42 0.69 -8.46 -8.53
C ILE A 42 0.59 -9.55 -7.46
N ALA A 43 1.65 -10.35 -7.27
CA ALA A 43 1.68 -11.42 -6.26
C ALA A 43 1.53 -10.86 -4.83
N VAL A 44 2.16 -9.71 -4.53
CA VAL A 44 2.01 -9.05 -3.22
C VAL A 44 0.60 -8.48 -3.06
N LEU A 45 0.04 -7.87 -4.11
CA LEU A 45 -1.28 -7.28 -4.07
C LEU A 45 -2.36 -8.35 -3.79
N GLU A 46 -2.32 -9.49 -4.48
CA GLU A 46 -3.23 -10.62 -4.27
C GLU A 46 -3.14 -11.16 -2.82
N ARG A 47 -1.92 -11.34 -2.32
CA ARG A 47 -1.70 -11.76 -0.93
C ARG A 47 -2.25 -10.75 0.08
N THR A 48 -2.08 -9.45 -0.19
CA THR A 48 -2.58 -8.38 0.68
C THR A 48 -4.10 -8.37 0.69
N ILE A 49 -4.76 -8.53 -0.47
CA ILE A 49 -6.23 -8.67 -0.58
C ILE A 49 -6.74 -9.84 0.27
N ASP A 50 -6.10 -11.00 0.16
CA ASP A 50 -6.48 -12.18 0.94
C ASP A 50 -6.29 -11.95 2.45
N ASN A 51 -5.28 -11.19 2.86
CA ASN A 51 -5.08 -10.81 4.27
C ASN A 51 -6.17 -9.87 4.76
N VAL A 52 -6.45 -8.78 4.02
CA VAL A 52 -7.51 -7.83 4.35
C VAL A 52 -8.87 -8.52 4.49
N ALA A 53 -9.19 -9.43 3.56
CA ALA A 53 -10.45 -10.17 3.60
C ALA A 53 -10.57 -11.11 4.82
N ARG A 54 -9.46 -11.57 5.38
CA ARG A 54 -9.44 -12.48 6.56
C ARG A 54 -9.33 -11.77 7.89
N SER A 55 -8.48 -10.73 7.98
CA SER A 55 -8.18 -10.05 9.24
C SER A 55 -8.96 -8.74 9.41
N GLY A 56 -9.46 -8.15 8.31
CA GLY A 56 -10.02 -6.80 8.32
C GLY A 56 -8.99 -5.69 8.46
N ASP A 57 -7.68 -6.03 8.50
CA ASP A 57 -6.63 -5.03 8.60
C ASP A 57 -6.60 -4.14 7.36
N PRO A 58 -6.64 -2.82 7.51
CA PRO A 58 -6.67 -1.92 6.37
C PRO A 58 -5.37 -1.97 5.57
N ALA A 59 -5.45 -1.81 4.26
CA ALA A 59 -4.29 -1.68 3.39
C ALA A 59 -4.51 -0.59 2.35
N LEU A 60 -3.43 0.06 1.92
CA LEU A 60 -3.45 1.11 0.91
C LEU A 60 -2.58 0.72 -0.28
N LEU A 61 -3.13 0.85 -1.47
CA LEU A 61 -2.40 0.82 -2.73
C LEU A 61 -2.20 2.26 -3.22
N LEU A 62 -0.95 2.59 -3.55
CA LEU A 62 -0.60 3.83 -4.25
C LEU A 62 -0.08 3.50 -5.64
N MET A 63 -0.58 4.20 -6.66
CA MET A 63 -0.03 4.25 -8.01
C MET A 63 0.58 5.63 -8.22
N LEU A 64 1.79 5.66 -8.76
CA LEU A 64 2.57 6.87 -8.96
C LEU A 64 3.04 6.96 -10.42
N ASP A 65 3.10 8.17 -10.94
CA ASP A 65 3.62 8.42 -12.29
C ASP A 65 4.47 9.69 -12.29
N ILE A 66 5.61 9.62 -12.97
CA ILE A 66 6.53 10.75 -13.06
C ILE A 66 5.97 11.79 -14.04
N ASP A 67 5.71 12.97 -13.53
CA ASP A 67 5.14 14.06 -14.32
C ASP A 67 6.09 14.47 -15.44
N HIS A 68 5.55 14.50 -16.66
CA HIS A 68 6.29 14.93 -17.87
C HIS A 68 7.55 14.10 -18.20
N PHE A 69 7.64 12.83 -17.78
CA PHE A 69 8.82 11.99 -18.01
C PHE A 69 9.22 11.87 -19.48
N LYS A 70 8.24 11.77 -20.38
CA LYS A 70 8.51 11.77 -21.81
C LYS A 70 9.31 13.00 -22.25
N LYS A 71 8.96 14.20 -21.74
CA LYS A 71 9.70 15.43 -22.05
C LYS A 71 11.16 15.37 -21.59
N ILE A 72 11.41 14.72 -20.45
CA ILE A 72 12.79 14.51 -19.95
C ILE A 72 13.58 13.65 -20.93
N ASN A 73 13.00 12.52 -21.36
CA ASN A 73 13.61 11.63 -22.36
C ASN A 73 13.86 12.34 -23.70
N ASP A 74 12.86 13.06 -24.20
CA ASP A 74 12.95 13.75 -25.48
C ASP A 74 13.99 14.89 -25.46
N THR A 75 14.20 15.53 -24.29
CA THR A 75 15.14 16.66 -24.15
C THR A 75 16.56 16.22 -23.80
N HIS A 76 16.71 15.20 -22.92
CA HIS A 76 17.99 14.83 -22.30
C HIS A 76 18.44 13.40 -22.62
N GLY A 77 17.64 12.67 -23.39
CA GLY A 77 17.92 11.29 -23.80
C GLY A 77 17.55 10.25 -22.74
N HIS A 78 17.40 8.99 -23.18
CA HIS A 78 16.95 7.87 -22.34
C HIS A 78 17.89 7.57 -21.17
N GLN A 79 19.21 7.74 -21.33
CA GLN A 79 20.15 7.53 -20.21
C GLN A 79 19.90 8.49 -19.04
N THR A 80 19.47 9.71 -19.33
CA THR A 80 19.06 10.68 -18.30
C THR A 80 17.76 10.25 -17.64
N GLY A 81 16.78 9.79 -18.43
CA GLY A 81 15.56 9.20 -17.91
C GLY A 81 15.81 8.01 -16.98
N ASP A 82 16.74 7.14 -17.32
CA ASP A 82 17.13 6.00 -16.47
C ASP A 82 17.69 6.45 -15.13
N ARG A 83 18.53 7.49 -15.10
CA ARG A 83 19.03 8.08 -13.84
C ARG A 83 17.91 8.69 -13.00
N VAL A 84 16.95 9.35 -13.66
CA VAL A 84 15.75 9.88 -12.98
C VAL A 84 14.94 8.75 -12.37
N LEU A 85 14.69 7.67 -13.10
CA LEU A 85 13.98 6.49 -12.59
C LEU A 85 14.67 5.87 -11.38
N GLN A 86 15.99 5.72 -11.43
CA GLN A 86 16.78 5.19 -10.31
C GLN A 86 16.73 6.11 -9.08
N ALA A 87 16.83 7.41 -9.27
CA ALA A 87 16.79 8.38 -8.18
C ALA A 87 15.40 8.39 -7.49
N ILE A 88 14.33 8.34 -8.28
CA ILE A 88 12.96 8.27 -7.76
C ILE A 88 12.72 6.95 -7.04
N ALA A 89 13.15 5.83 -7.60
CA ALA A 89 13.04 4.52 -6.96
C ALA A 89 13.67 4.52 -5.55
N HIS A 90 14.87 5.07 -5.43
CA HIS A 90 15.55 5.25 -4.14
C HIS A 90 14.79 6.18 -3.19
N ALA A 91 14.25 7.29 -3.70
CA ALA A 91 13.48 8.23 -2.89
C ALA A 91 12.21 7.59 -2.33
N ILE A 92 11.45 6.86 -3.16
CA ILE A 92 10.25 6.15 -2.71
C ILE A 92 10.60 5.09 -1.65
N ALA A 93 11.63 4.27 -1.91
CA ALA A 93 12.04 3.21 -0.98
C ALA A 93 12.42 3.74 0.41
N ARG A 94 12.98 4.96 0.50
CA ARG A 94 13.31 5.62 1.77
C ARG A 94 12.08 6.22 2.48
N CYS A 95 10.99 6.39 1.78
CA CYS A 95 9.75 6.93 2.32
C CYS A 95 8.80 5.88 2.91
N VAL A 96 9.14 4.61 2.83
CA VAL A 96 8.26 3.51 3.25
C VAL A 96 8.94 2.61 4.28
N ARG A 97 8.18 1.75 4.94
CA ARG A 97 8.68 0.79 5.94
C ARG A 97 9.24 -0.46 5.26
N PRO A 98 10.08 -1.26 5.94
CA PRO A 98 10.57 -2.53 5.40
C PRO A 98 9.49 -3.54 5.01
N MET A 99 8.31 -3.46 5.64
CA MET A 99 7.16 -4.33 5.34
C MET A 99 6.34 -3.86 4.13
N ASP A 100 6.51 -2.60 3.72
CA ASP A 100 5.83 -2.05 2.57
C ASP A 100 6.53 -2.51 1.29
N THR A 101 5.78 -2.70 0.23
CA THR A 101 6.34 -3.14 -1.05
C THR A 101 6.35 -2.00 -2.05
N VAL A 102 7.50 -1.75 -2.65
CA VAL A 102 7.67 -0.80 -3.75
C VAL A 102 8.03 -1.58 -5.01
N ALA A 103 7.36 -1.26 -6.10
CA ALA A 103 7.59 -1.88 -7.40
C ALA A 103 7.60 -0.84 -8.52
N ARG A 104 8.34 -1.13 -9.58
CA ARG A 104 8.18 -0.46 -10.86
C ARG A 104 7.11 -1.19 -11.67
N TYR A 105 5.99 -0.54 -11.87
CA TYR A 105 4.81 -1.13 -12.50
C TYR A 105 4.85 -1.04 -14.03
N GLY A 106 5.39 0.05 -14.56
CA GLY A 106 5.50 0.35 -15.98
C GLY A 106 6.78 1.14 -16.31
N GLY A 107 6.80 1.79 -17.45
CA GLY A 107 7.95 2.59 -17.90
C GLY A 107 8.35 3.67 -16.89
N GLU A 108 7.41 4.56 -16.57
CA GLU A 108 7.55 5.70 -15.65
C GLU A 108 6.63 5.59 -14.43
N GLU A 109 5.99 4.42 -14.27
CA GLU A 109 5.00 4.17 -13.25
C GLU A 109 5.57 3.31 -12.12
N PHE A 110 5.26 3.70 -10.89
CA PHE A 110 5.60 2.97 -9.68
C PHE A 110 4.33 2.62 -8.91
N ALA A 111 4.42 1.55 -8.14
CA ALA A 111 3.34 1.12 -7.25
C ALA A 111 3.89 0.87 -5.85
N VAL A 112 3.09 1.22 -4.83
CA VAL A 112 3.42 0.97 -3.43
C VAL A 112 2.24 0.29 -2.75
N VAL A 113 2.49 -0.84 -2.11
CA VAL A 113 1.52 -1.55 -1.28
C VAL A 113 1.88 -1.37 0.18
N LEU A 114 0.97 -0.80 0.95
CA LEU A 114 1.11 -0.51 2.38
C LEU A 114 0.13 -1.40 3.16
N PRO A 115 0.55 -2.58 3.64
CA PRO A 115 -0.27 -3.40 4.53
C PRO A 115 -0.41 -2.73 5.91
N ASN A 116 -1.48 -3.03 6.63
CA ASN A 116 -1.79 -2.48 7.96
C ASN A 116 -1.69 -0.94 7.97
N CYS A 117 -2.38 -0.31 7.00
CA CYS A 117 -2.29 1.11 6.72
C CYS A 117 -3.63 1.82 6.91
N HIS A 118 -3.80 2.50 8.04
CA HIS A 118 -4.95 3.37 8.30
C HIS A 118 -4.88 4.67 7.49
N SER A 119 -6.04 5.28 7.26
CA SER A 119 -6.23 6.44 6.38
C SER A 119 -5.27 7.60 6.68
N LEU A 120 -5.13 8.02 7.93
CA LEU A 120 -4.26 9.13 8.32
C LEU A 120 -2.78 8.85 8.01
N TYR A 121 -2.33 7.62 8.30
CA TYR A 121 -0.96 7.22 8.01
C TYR A 121 -0.72 7.12 6.50
N GLY A 122 -1.66 6.54 5.76
CA GLY A 122 -1.58 6.41 4.30
C GLY A 122 -1.46 7.77 3.60
N THR A 123 -2.27 8.74 4.01
CA THR A 123 -2.20 10.12 3.51
C THR A 123 -0.84 10.74 3.79
N THR A 124 -0.32 10.55 5.00
CA THR A 124 1.01 11.08 5.39
C THR A 124 2.13 10.44 4.57
N VAL A 125 2.08 9.13 4.29
CA VAL A 125 3.10 8.46 3.47
C VAL A 125 3.03 8.93 2.03
N ALA A 126 1.83 9.01 1.43
CA ALA A 126 1.65 9.45 0.06
C ALA A 126 2.19 10.88 -0.15
N GLU A 127 1.85 11.80 0.76
CA GLU A 127 2.34 13.18 0.70
C GLU A 127 3.85 13.26 0.96
N ARG A 128 4.40 12.45 1.87
CA ARG A 128 5.84 12.37 2.11
C ARG A 128 6.59 11.94 0.85
N ILE A 129 6.09 10.94 0.12
CA ILE A 129 6.69 10.50 -1.14
C ILE A 129 6.68 11.66 -2.14
N ARG A 130 5.51 12.28 -2.37
CA ARG A 130 5.37 13.41 -3.28
C ARG A 130 6.34 14.54 -2.96
N ALA A 131 6.32 15.02 -1.72
CA ALA A 131 7.16 16.13 -1.28
C ALA A 131 8.66 15.81 -1.31
N THR A 132 9.05 14.57 -0.99
CA THR A 132 10.45 14.13 -1.07
C THR A 132 10.95 14.16 -2.51
N ILE A 133 10.13 13.72 -3.47
CA ILE A 133 10.51 13.74 -4.90
C ILE A 133 10.54 15.18 -5.43
N GLU A 134 9.57 16.02 -5.08
CA GLU A 134 9.55 17.44 -5.47
C GLU A 134 10.80 18.19 -5.00
N ALA A 135 11.27 17.90 -3.78
CA ALA A 135 12.47 18.52 -3.20
C ALA A 135 13.79 17.91 -3.73
N LEU A 136 13.72 16.81 -4.48
CA LEU A 136 14.89 16.08 -4.92
C LEU A 136 15.57 16.79 -6.10
N SER A 137 16.84 17.12 -5.95
CA SER A 137 17.71 17.59 -7.03
C SER A 137 18.51 16.41 -7.60
N ILE A 138 18.17 15.97 -8.81
CA ILE A 138 18.78 14.80 -9.46
C ILE A 138 19.91 15.25 -10.36
N THR A 139 21.18 15.03 -9.94
CA THR A 139 22.34 15.33 -10.76
C THR A 139 22.46 14.30 -11.89
N VAL A 140 22.23 14.72 -13.11
CA VAL A 140 22.27 13.86 -14.30
C VAL A 140 23.53 14.05 -15.15
N ALA A 141 24.22 15.18 -14.96
CA ALA A 141 25.53 15.46 -15.55
C ALA A 141 26.30 16.44 -14.64
N PRO A 142 27.62 16.66 -14.83
CA PRO A 142 28.45 17.50 -13.95
C PRO A 142 27.88 18.91 -13.66
N ASN A 143 27.15 19.49 -14.59
CA ASN A 143 26.55 20.82 -14.46
C ASN A 143 25.04 20.82 -14.74
N LEU A 144 24.39 19.66 -14.66
CA LEU A 144 22.97 19.52 -14.93
C LEU A 144 22.28 18.76 -13.82
N ALA A 145 21.43 19.46 -13.10
CA ALA A 145 20.51 18.86 -12.12
C ALA A 145 19.06 19.10 -12.60
N LEU A 146 18.24 18.06 -12.47
CA LEU A 146 16.82 18.10 -12.80
C LEU A 146 15.98 18.05 -11.53
N GLN A 147 14.89 18.77 -11.53
CA GLN A 147 13.81 18.62 -10.57
C GLN A 147 12.62 17.99 -11.29
N VAL A 148 12.00 17.04 -10.65
CA VAL A 148 10.84 16.31 -11.19
C VAL A 148 9.77 16.21 -10.12
N THR A 149 8.55 16.04 -10.55
CA THR A 149 7.42 15.80 -9.64
C THR A 149 6.73 14.48 -9.99
N VAL A 150 5.90 14.01 -9.09
CA VAL A 150 5.07 12.83 -9.29
C VAL A 150 3.62 13.13 -8.97
N SER A 151 2.73 12.57 -9.74
CA SER A 151 1.32 12.47 -9.40
C SER A 151 1.07 11.14 -8.70
N VAL A 152 0.26 11.15 -7.65
CA VAL A 152 -0.02 9.98 -6.82
C VAL A 152 -1.52 9.76 -6.73
N GLY A 153 -1.96 8.57 -7.07
CA GLY A 153 -3.32 8.10 -6.84
C GLY A 153 -3.32 6.91 -5.89
N GLY A 154 -4.27 6.86 -4.97
CA GLY A 154 -4.33 5.71 -4.07
C GLY A 154 -5.75 5.27 -3.75
N ALA A 155 -5.89 4.01 -3.38
CA ALA A 155 -7.15 3.43 -2.95
C ALA A 155 -6.94 2.50 -1.76
N PHE A 156 -7.81 2.61 -0.75
CA PHE A 156 -7.84 1.66 0.36
C PHE A 156 -8.52 0.36 -0.07
N ALA A 157 -8.03 -0.78 0.40
CA ALA A 157 -8.73 -2.04 0.25
C ALA A 157 -10.05 -2.00 1.03
N PRO A 158 -11.17 -2.50 0.47
CA PRO A 158 -12.42 -2.61 1.21
C PRO A 158 -12.24 -3.65 2.33
N GLU A 159 -12.53 -3.24 3.57
CA GLU A 159 -12.44 -4.10 4.74
C GLU A 159 -13.46 -5.24 4.66
N TRP A 160 -13.05 -6.46 5.08
CA TRP A 160 -13.89 -7.65 5.13
C TRP A 160 -14.51 -8.08 3.77
N VAL A 161 -14.09 -7.46 2.66
CA VAL A 161 -14.58 -7.78 1.32
C VAL A 161 -13.43 -8.31 0.48
N ARG A 162 -13.62 -9.48 -0.12
CA ARG A 162 -12.66 -10.01 -1.09
C ARG A 162 -12.78 -9.24 -2.39
N SER A 163 -11.85 -8.32 -2.61
CA SER A 163 -11.68 -7.59 -3.85
C SER A 163 -10.82 -8.38 -4.84
N THR A 164 -10.60 -7.83 -6.03
CA THR A 164 -9.62 -8.34 -6.99
C THR A 164 -8.48 -7.35 -7.15
N ALA A 165 -7.30 -7.85 -7.50
CA ALA A 165 -6.13 -6.99 -7.78
C ALA A 165 -6.46 -5.97 -8.89
N SER A 166 -7.21 -6.37 -9.91
CA SER A 166 -7.63 -5.49 -11.01
C SER A 166 -8.51 -4.34 -10.52
N LEU A 167 -9.54 -4.63 -9.74
CA LEU A 167 -10.46 -3.61 -9.22
C LEU A 167 -9.75 -2.64 -8.27
N TRP A 168 -8.87 -3.14 -7.42
CA TRP A 168 -8.13 -2.27 -6.51
C TRP A 168 -7.15 -1.36 -7.27
N THR A 169 -6.44 -1.90 -8.29
CA THR A 169 -5.58 -1.11 -9.16
C THR A 169 -6.37 -0.05 -9.94
N GLU A 170 -7.51 -0.42 -10.53
CA GLU A 170 -8.39 0.51 -11.24
C GLU A 170 -8.85 1.69 -10.36
N ARG A 171 -9.23 1.43 -9.12
CA ARG A 171 -9.60 2.50 -8.17
C ARG A 171 -8.44 3.45 -7.89
N ALA A 172 -7.22 2.94 -7.72
CA ALA A 172 -6.03 3.76 -7.53
C ALA A 172 -5.69 4.56 -8.80
N ASP A 173 -5.82 3.95 -9.98
CA ASP A 173 -5.57 4.61 -11.27
C ASP A 173 -6.55 5.74 -11.55
N ILE A 174 -7.84 5.60 -11.15
CA ILE A 174 -8.82 6.69 -11.22
C ILE A 174 -8.34 7.90 -10.40
N GLN A 175 -7.78 7.69 -9.22
CA GLN A 175 -7.26 8.78 -8.40
C GLN A 175 -5.98 9.38 -9.01
N LEU A 176 -5.11 8.56 -9.58
CA LEU A 176 -3.91 9.01 -10.29
C LEU A 176 -4.30 9.88 -11.51
N TYR A 177 -5.30 9.45 -12.26
CA TYR A 177 -5.82 10.25 -13.37
C TYR A 177 -6.34 11.62 -12.91
N LYS A 178 -7.09 11.69 -11.79
CA LYS A 178 -7.53 12.95 -11.19
C LYS A 178 -6.33 13.82 -10.81
N ALA A 179 -5.30 13.25 -10.18
CA ALA A 179 -4.09 13.98 -9.81
C ALA A 179 -3.43 14.63 -11.04
N LYS A 180 -3.32 13.88 -12.14
CA LYS A 180 -2.78 14.40 -13.41
C LYS A 180 -3.68 15.46 -14.05
N ALA A 181 -5.00 15.27 -14.05
CA ALA A 181 -5.96 16.19 -14.65
C ALA A 181 -6.04 17.54 -13.91
N GLU A 182 -5.92 17.52 -12.59
CA GLU A 182 -6.02 18.72 -11.78
C GLU A 182 -4.70 19.52 -11.65
N GLY A 183 -3.68 19.20 -12.41
CA GLY A 183 -2.45 19.99 -12.52
C GLY A 183 -1.20 19.31 -11.99
N ARG A 184 -1.24 17.97 -11.78
CA ARG A 184 -0.08 17.16 -11.38
C ARG A 184 0.52 17.50 -10.02
N ASN A 185 1.63 16.85 -9.65
CA ASN A 185 2.36 17.10 -8.39
C ASN A 185 1.44 17.10 -7.16
N ARG A 186 0.57 16.12 -7.05
CA ARG A 186 -0.41 16.01 -5.97
C ARG A 186 -0.83 14.59 -5.69
N VAL A 187 -1.49 14.42 -4.56
CA VAL A 187 -2.01 13.16 -4.07
C VAL A 187 -3.53 13.18 -4.10
N PHE A 188 -4.14 12.15 -4.67
CA PHE A 188 -5.56 11.84 -4.52
C PHE A 188 -5.72 10.45 -3.96
N LEU A 189 -6.49 10.31 -2.89
CA LEU A 189 -6.81 9.02 -2.30
C LEU A 189 -8.32 8.78 -2.39
N ASP A 190 -8.69 7.57 -2.78
CA ASP A 190 -10.06 7.10 -2.68
C ASP A 190 -10.35 6.84 -1.20
N GLN A 191 -11.04 7.79 -0.58
CA GLN A 191 -11.50 7.65 0.79
C GLN A 191 -12.66 6.67 0.77
N GLN A 192 -12.52 5.55 1.48
CA GLN A 192 -13.68 4.74 1.80
C GLN A 192 -14.67 5.65 2.54
N GLN A 193 -15.85 5.80 1.97
CA GLN A 193 -16.96 6.35 2.73
C GLN A 193 -17.17 5.35 3.87
N GLU A 194 -16.87 5.76 5.09
CA GLU A 194 -17.40 5.07 6.27
C GLU A 194 -18.92 5.08 6.10
N ILE A 195 -19.47 3.93 5.73
CA ILE A 195 -20.91 3.74 5.72
C ILE A 195 -21.30 3.70 7.20
N TYR A 196 -21.57 4.87 7.77
CA TYR A 196 -22.21 4.97 9.07
C TYR A 196 -23.64 4.44 8.91
N VAL A 197 -23.81 3.15 9.14
CA VAL A 197 -25.15 2.59 9.33
C VAL A 197 -25.67 3.20 10.63
N SER A 198 -26.64 4.09 10.53
CA SER A 198 -27.22 4.74 11.70
C SER A 198 -27.81 3.71 12.66
N ALA A 199 -27.92 4.05 13.94
CA ALA A 199 -28.58 3.17 14.91
C ALA A 199 -30.01 2.79 14.49
N GLU A 200 -30.68 3.68 13.76
CA GLU A 200 -32.02 3.45 13.22
C GLU A 200 -32.00 2.42 12.07
N GLU A 201 -31.03 2.49 11.17
CA GLU A 201 -30.87 1.50 10.10
C GLU A 201 -30.44 0.14 10.65
N LYS A 202 -29.59 0.11 11.70
CA LYS A 202 -29.28 -1.14 12.41
C LYS A 202 -30.52 -1.73 13.06
N ASN A 203 -31.36 -0.92 13.69
CA ASN A 203 -32.65 -1.38 14.24
C ASN A 203 -33.63 -1.84 13.16
N LEU A 204 -33.67 -1.20 11.99
CA LEU A 204 -34.49 -1.64 10.87
C LEU A 204 -34.03 -2.97 10.27
N LEU A 205 -32.71 -3.17 10.17
CA LEU A 205 -32.12 -4.38 9.59
C LEU A 205 -32.12 -5.56 10.58
N PHE A 206 -31.97 -5.30 11.87
CA PHE A 206 -31.80 -6.33 12.90
C PHE A 206 -32.85 -6.31 13.99
N GLY A 207 -33.68 -5.26 14.07
CA GLY A 207 -34.71 -5.08 15.13
C GLY A 207 -35.80 -6.15 15.10
N HIS A 208 -36.09 -6.74 13.93
CA HIS A 208 -37.03 -7.86 13.84
C HIS A 208 -36.44 -9.20 14.25
N LEU A 209 -35.10 -9.33 14.31
CA LEU A 209 -34.42 -10.50 14.87
C LEU A 209 -34.44 -10.51 16.40
N ALA A 210 -34.59 -9.35 17.02
CA ALA A 210 -34.68 -9.22 18.49
C ALA A 210 -36.07 -9.52 19.05
N LEU A 211 -37.09 -9.66 18.21
CA LEU A 211 -38.50 -9.96 18.62
C LEU A 211 -38.85 -11.44 18.46
N GLY A 212 -37.95 -12.27 18.01
CA GLY A 212 -38.12 -13.71 17.85
C GLY A 212 -37.21 -14.51 18.77
N ASP A 213 -37.78 -14.99 19.90
CA ASP A 213 -37.28 -15.99 20.82
C ASP A 213 -36.17 -15.58 21.83
N PRO A 214 -36.52 -15.50 23.16
CA PRO A 214 -35.58 -15.14 24.22
C PRO A 214 -34.48 -16.18 24.50
N ALA A 215 -34.52 -17.34 23.84
CA ALA A 215 -33.57 -18.45 24.10
C ALA A 215 -32.14 -18.21 23.64
N TRP A 216 -31.84 -17.11 22.94
CA TRP A 216 -30.50 -16.79 22.44
C TRP A 216 -29.64 -15.97 23.40
N ILE A 217 -30.26 -15.33 24.38
CA ILE A 217 -29.59 -14.34 25.25
C ILE A 217 -28.77 -15.01 26.35
N GLU A 218 -28.98 -16.28 26.61
CA GLU A 218 -28.25 -17.02 27.65
C GLU A 218 -26.91 -17.61 27.22
N SER A 219 -26.46 -17.38 25.99
CA SER A 219 -25.22 -18.00 25.44
C SER A 219 -24.07 -17.05 25.19
N ILE A 220 -24.10 -15.81 25.65
CA ILE A 220 -22.94 -14.91 25.54
C ILE A 220 -22.15 -14.92 26.85
N PRO A 221 -20.98 -15.57 26.95
CA PRO A 221 -20.13 -15.48 28.12
C PRO A 221 -19.43 -14.13 28.14
N GLY A 222 -19.77 -13.24 29.06
CA GLY A 222 -18.98 -12.04 29.29
C GLY A 222 -19.71 -10.76 29.63
N GLU A 223 -20.68 -10.77 30.52
CA GLU A 223 -21.03 -9.55 31.26
C GLU A 223 -20.22 -9.45 32.55
N LEU A 224 -19.40 -8.40 32.61
CA LEU A 224 -18.77 -7.97 33.87
C LEU A 224 -19.81 -7.50 34.88
N PRO A 225 -19.68 -7.80 36.18
CA PRO A 225 -20.67 -7.43 37.16
C PRO A 225 -20.73 -5.91 37.33
N SER A 226 -21.94 -5.40 37.23
CA SER A 226 -22.34 -4.03 37.54
C SER A 226 -21.91 -3.63 38.96
N THR A 227 -21.22 -2.51 39.02
CA THR A 227 -20.91 -1.77 40.26
C THR A 227 -22.19 -1.25 40.91
N ALA A 228 -22.78 -2.07 41.79
CA ALA A 228 -23.82 -1.67 42.71
C ALA A 228 -23.49 -2.17 44.13
N ALA A 229 -22.45 -1.61 44.73
CA ALA A 229 -22.17 -1.75 46.17
C ALA A 229 -21.26 -0.62 46.66
N ALA A 230 -21.75 0.61 46.62
CA ALA A 230 -21.07 1.72 47.28
C ALA A 230 -22.11 2.75 47.81
N SER A 231 -23.07 2.30 48.61
CA SER A 231 -23.95 3.22 49.35
C SER A 231 -24.48 2.66 50.65
N GLU A 232 -23.66 1.86 51.38
CA GLU A 232 -24.07 1.41 52.74
C GLU A 232 -22.88 1.32 53.68
N MET A 233 -22.16 2.46 53.84
CA MET A 233 -21.17 2.59 54.93
C MET A 233 -20.94 4.06 55.31
N GLN A 234 -22.04 4.76 55.60
CA GLN A 234 -21.99 6.04 56.35
C GLN A 234 -23.21 6.17 57.24
N ARG A 235 -23.30 5.35 58.26
CA ARG A 235 -24.00 5.61 59.53
C ARG A 235 -23.52 4.58 60.54
N VAL A 236 -22.61 4.96 61.36
CA VAL A 236 -22.48 4.72 62.80
C VAL A 236 -21.09 5.18 63.24
N ASN A 237 -21.12 6.14 64.13
CA ASN A 237 -20.11 6.82 64.95
C ASN A 237 -19.32 7.94 64.29
#